data_6c4e791ee9b9dcf96697d1ca75f788bc
#
_entry.id   6c4e791ee9b9dcf96697d1ca75f788bc
#
_cell.length_a   1.000
_cell.length_b   1.000
_cell.length_c   1.000
_cell.angle_alpha   90.00
_cell.angle_beta   90.00
_cell.angle_gamma   90.00
#
_symmetry.space_group_name_H-M   'P 1'
#
loop_
_entity.id
_entity.type
_entity.pdbx_description
1 polymer ?
#
loop_
_entity_poly.entity_id
_entity_poly.type
_entity_poly.pdbx_seq_one_letter_code
_entity_poly.pdbx_strand_id
1 'polypeptide(L)'
;MHITDFTTEEIWETLELARWIKRKFRSRQKYHPFSDRSLAMIFAKPSARTRVSFETGFFRLGGHALFLGPDDIGIGKRESIADVAQVLSRYNDMIMARLFDHAHMLELAKHATVPVINGLTDFNHPCQIMADILT
;
A
#
# COMPACT_ATOMS: atom_id res chain seq x y z
N MET A 1 -0.05 3.77 -11.92
CA MET A 1 -0.64 3.45 -10.61
C MET A 1 -2.17 3.55 -10.66
N HIS A 2 -2.69 3.00 -11.72
CA HIS A 2 -4.11 2.93 -12.05
C HIS A 2 -4.49 1.47 -12.29
N ILE A 3 -5.78 1.12 -12.23
CA ILE A 3 -6.21 -0.27 -12.52
C ILE A 3 -5.89 -0.68 -13.97
N THR A 4 -5.87 0.28 -14.88
CA THR A 4 -5.53 0.05 -16.30
C THR A 4 -4.03 -0.18 -16.56
N ASP A 5 -3.18 -0.07 -15.55
CA ASP A 5 -1.76 -0.43 -15.65
C ASP A 5 -1.56 -1.97 -15.57
N PHE A 6 -2.62 -2.71 -15.20
CA PHE A 6 -2.65 -4.15 -15.13
C PHE A 6 -3.32 -4.75 -16.37
N THR A 7 -2.81 -5.88 -16.82
CA THR A 7 -3.51 -6.71 -17.81
C THR A 7 -4.71 -7.40 -17.16
N THR A 8 -5.62 -7.91 -17.97
CA THR A 8 -6.76 -8.69 -17.49
C THR A 8 -6.30 -9.92 -16.71
N GLU A 9 -5.26 -10.58 -17.18
CA GLU A 9 -4.66 -11.76 -16.57
C GLU A 9 -4.10 -11.43 -15.18
N GLU A 10 -3.33 -10.34 -15.04
CA GLU A 10 -2.77 -9.88 -13.76
C GLU A 10 -3.86 -9.52 -12.74
N ILE A 11 -4.97 -8.94 -13.21
CA ILE A 11 -6.13 -8.67 -12.35
C ILE A 11 -6.71 -9.98 -11.82
N TRP A 12 -6.94 -10.97 -12.69
CA TRP A 12 -7.48 -12.27 -12.30
C TRP A 12 -6.55 -13.02 -11.35
N GLU A 13 -5.25 -13.06 -11.63
CA GLU A 13 -4.24 -13.66 -10.76
C GLU A 13 -4.26 -13.01 -9.36
N THR A 14 -4.35 -11.68 -9.30
CA THR A 14 -4.43 -10.94 -8.04
C THR A 14 -5.69 -11.30 -7.24
N LEU A 15 -6.84 -11.40 -7.90
CA LEU A 15 -8.11 -11.78 -7.27
C LEU A 15 -8.11 -13.23 -6.79
N GLU A 16 -7.55 -14.15 -7.57
CA GLU A 16 -7.42 -15.56 -7.18
C GLU A 16 -6.48 -15.73 -5.99
N LEU A 17 -5.34 -15.04 -5.99
CA LEU A 17 -4.42 -15.02 -4.85
C LEU A 17 -5.11 -14.46 -3.61
N ALA A 18 -5.85 -13.38 -3.73
CA ALA A 18 -6.60 -12.77 -2.62
C ALA A 18 -7.65 -13.76 -2.04
N ARG A 19 -8.39 -14.47 -2.91
CA ARG A 19 -9.33 -15.51 -2.48
C ARG A 19 -8.63 -16.67 -1.76
N TRP A 20 -7.48 -17.09 -2.27
CA TRP A 20 -6.70 -18.16 -1.67
C TRP A 20 -6.16 -17.75 -0.28
N ILE A 21 -5.58 -16.54 -0.14
CA ILE A 21 -5.13 -15.99 1.14
C ILE A 21 -6.31 -15.89 2.13
N LYS A 22 -7.48 -15.41 1.67
CA LYS A 22 -8.68 -15.31 2.50
C LYS A 22 -9.13 -16.69 3.04
N ARG A 23 -9.03 -17.75 2.22
CA ARG A 23 -9.30 -19.13 2.68
C ARG A 23 -8.30 -19.59 3.74
N LYS A 24 -6.99 -19.33 3.54
CA LYS A 24 -5.93 -19.61 4.53
C LYS A 24 -6.23 -18.94 5.86
N PHE A 25 -6.57 -17.66 5.84
CA PHE A 25 -6.89 -16.91 7.06
C PHE A 25 -8.14 -17.45 7.78
N ARG A 26 -9.17 -17.82 7.04
CA ARG A 26 -10.39 -18.42 7.62
C ARG A 26 -10.14 -19.78 8.26
N SER A 27 -9.29 -20.59 7.66
CA SER A 27 -8.91 -21.90 8.20
C SER A 27 -7.78 -21.85 9.24
N ARG A 28 -7.39 -20.64 9.68
CA ARG A 28 -6.31 -20.37 10.65
C ARG A 28 -4.96 -20.97 10.25
N GLN A 29 -4.73 -21.20 8.96
CA GLN A 29 -3.46 -21.65 8.44
C GLN A 29 -2.49 -20.47 8.33
N LYS A 30 -1.26 -20.68 8.80
CA LYS A 30 -0.20 -19.67 8.68
C LYS A 30 0.24 -19.55 7.22
N TYR A 31 0.36 -18.32 6.77
CA TYR A 31 0.98 -17.96 5.50
C TYR A 31 1.66 -16.60 5.68
N HIS A 32 2.98 -16.61 5.78
CA HIS A 32 3.79 -15.45 6.17
C HIS A 32 4.81 -15.11 5.09
N PRO A 33 4.36 -14.68 3.87
CA PRO A 33 5.26 -14.33 2.77
C PRO A 33 6.09 -13.07 3.04
N PHE A 34 5.69 -12.26 4.03
CA PHE A 34 6.36 -11.02 4.41
C PHE A 34 7.07 -11.11 5.76
N SER A 35 7.51 -12.31 6.16
CA SER A 35 8.37 -12.44 7.35
C SER A 35 9.59 -11.54 7.23
N ASP A 36 9.88 -10.80 8.31
CA ASP A 36 10.99 -9.84 8.38
C ASP A 36 10.91 -8.68 7.37
N ARG A 37 9.72 -8.41 6.82
CA ARG A 37 9.47 -7.29 5.91
C ARG A 37 8.71 -6.18 6.58
N SER A 38 8.97 -4.95 6.12
CA SER A 38 8.33 -3.73 6.62
C SER A 38 7.59 -2.98 5.51
N LEU A 39 6.46 -2.38 5.90
CA LEU A 39 5.62 -1.53 5.05
C LEU A 39 5.50 -0.15 5.69
N ALA A 40 6.03 0.89 5.05
CA ALA A 40 5.73 2.27 5.42
C ALA A 40 4.37 2.69 4.86
N MET A 41 3.47 3.19 5.71
CA MET A 41 2.14 3.65 5.31
C MET A 41 2.01 5.15 5.50
N ILE A 42 2.05 5.90 4.40
CA ILE A 42 1.91 7.37 4.38
C ILE A 42 0.43 7.75 4.28
N PHE A 43 -0.04 8.56 5.22
CA PHE A 43 -1.40 9.08 5.23
C PHE A 43 -1.40 10.61 5.25
N ALA A 44 -1.63 11.26 4.12
CA ALA A 44 -1.87 12.69 4.05
C ALA A 44 -3.29 13.08 4.55
N LYS A 45 -4.21 12.12 4.55
CA LYS A 45 -5.58 12.27 5.09
C LYS A 45 -5.99 11.06 5.93
N PRO A 46 -6.71 11.26 7.06
CA PRO A 46 -7.13 10.19 7.93
C PRO A 46 -8.00 9.15 7.23
N SER A 47 -7.84 7.88 7.60
CA SER A 47 -8.72 6.80 7.18
C SER A 47 -8.54 5.58 8.08
N ALA A 48 -9.48 5.39 9.00
CA ALA A 48 -9.46 4.24 9.90
C ALA A 48 -9.54 2.91 9.14
N ARG A 49 -10.44 2.80 8.16
CA ARG A 49 -10.62 1.56 7.38
C ARG A 49 -9.36 1.17 6.61
N THR A 50 -8.76 2.08 5.88
CA THR A 50 -7.52 1.83 5.13
C THR A 50 -6.38 1.47 6.07
N ARG A 51 -6.21 2.21 7.16
CA ARG A 51 -5.19 1.93 8.16
C ARG A 51 -5.33 0.53 8.74
N VAL A 52 -6.48 0.20 9.30
CA VAL A 52 -6.72 -1.10 9.93
C VAL A 52 -6.56 -2.24 8.95
N SER A 53 -7.06 -2.11 7.71
CA SER A 53 -6.94 -3.17 6.71
C SER A 53 -5.49 -3.47 6.32
N PHE A 54 -4.66 -2.44 6.11
CA PHE A 54 -3.25 -2.62 5.77
C PHE A 54 -2.42 -3.09 6.97
N GLU A 55 -2.56 -2.46 8.15
CA GLU A 55 -1.84 -2.89 9.36
C GLU A 55 -2.14 -4.35 9.70
N THR A 56 -3.43 -4.68 9.83
CA THR A 56 -3.84 -6.04 10.19
C THR A 56 -3.50 -7.05 9.10
N GLY A 57 -3.74 -6.69 7.83
CA GLY A 57 -3.44 -7.57 6.70
C GLY A 57 -1.96 -7.89 6.59
N PHE A 58 -1.10 -6.89 6.66
CA PHE A 58 0.35 -7.05 6.56
C PHE A 58 0.92 -7.83 7.77
N PHE A 59 0.43 -7.52 8.98
CA PHE A 59 0.77 -8.30 10.18
C PHE A 59 0.38 -9.78 10.03
N ARG A 60 -0.81 -10.09 9.54
CA ARG A 60 -1.25 -11.48 9.34
C ARG A 60 -0.47 -12.20 8.26
N LEU A 61 0.15 -11.47 7.34
CA LEU A 61 1.07 -12.00 6.32
C LEU A 61 2.52 -12.08 6.83
N GLY A 62 2.77 -11.80 8.11
CA GLY A 62 4.05 -11.96 8.79
C GLY A 62 4.94 -10.72 8.81
N GLY A 63 4.48 -9.61 8.23
CA GLY A 63 5.24 -8.36 8.17
C GLY A 63 4.89 -7.36 9.27
N HIS A 64 5.60 -6.24 9.27
CA HIS A 64 5.39 -5.11 10.17
C HIS A 64 5.01 -3.86 9.38
N ALA A 65 3.94 -3.17 9.76
CA ALA A 65 3.49 -1.93 9.12
C ALA A 65 3.69 -0.72 10.04
N LEU A 66 4.25 0.35 9.50
CA LEU A 66 4.52 1.62 10.17
C LEU A 66 3.51 2.67 9.67
N PHE A 67 2.75 3.25 10.59
CA PHE A 67 1.85 4.35 10.25
C PHE A 67 2.60 5.68 10.34
N LEU A 68 2.50 6.48 9.27
CA LEU A 68 3.09 7.81 9.15
C LEU A 68 1.98 8.80 8.78
N GLY A 69 1.55 9.57 9.76
CA GLY A 69 0.50 10.58 9.62
C GLY A 69 1.01 11.90 9.01
N PRO A 70 0.10 12.88 8.83
CA PRO A 70 0.47 14.18 8.25
C PRO A 70 1.54 14.93 9.04
N ASP A 71 1.54 14.76 10.37
CA ASP A 71 2.47 15.46 11.27
C ASP A 71 3.84 14.77 11.32
N ASP A 72 3.92 13.50 10.96
CA ASP A 72 5.17 12.73 10.99
C ASP A 72 6.08 13.12 9.82
N ILE A 73 5.53 13.21 8.61
CA ILE A 73 6.32 13.43 7.39
C ILE A 73 6.13 14.84 6.83
N GLY A 74 4.91 15.41 6.85
CA GLY A 74 4.61 16.70 6.24
C GLY A 74 4.92 16.73 4.73
N ILE A 75 4.57 15.65 4.03
CA ILE A 75 4.90 15.42 2.62
C ILE A 75 4.48 16.59 1.74
N GLY A 76 5.41 17.09 0.91
CA GLY A 76 5.19 18.23 0.03
C GLY A 76 5.16 19.59 0.74
N LYS A 77 5.37 19.64 2.08
CA LYS A 77 5.45 20.87 2.86
C LYS A 77 6.78 21.02 3.59
N ARG A 78 7.18 20.03 4.37
CA ARG A 78 8.43 20.02 5.16
C ARG A 78 9.55 19.31 4.42
N GLU A 79 9.21 18.25 3.69
CA GLU A 79 10.18 17.46 2.94
C GLU A 79 9.69 17.27 1.50
N SER A 80 10.62 17.18 0.55
CA SER A 80 10.27 16.85 -0.83
C SER A 80 9.79 15.42 -0.93
N ILE A 81 8.90 15.15 -1.87
CA ILE A 81 8.38 13.79 -2.10
C ILE A 81 9.50 12.84 -2.50
N ALA A 82 10.48 13.33 -3.27
CA ALA A 82 11.64 12.56 -3.69
C ALA A 82 12.50 12.13 -2.49
N ASP A 83 12.76 13.03 -1.54
CA ASP A 83 13.55 12.73 -0.34
C ASP A 83 12.81 11.71 0.54
N VAL A 84 11.52 11.90 0.79
CA VAL A 84 10.69 10.95 1.54
C VAL A 84 10.72 9.57 0.88
N ALA A 85 10.56 9.49 -0.45
CA ALA A 85 10.62 8.22 -1.18
C ALA A 85 11.96 7.51 -1.00
N GLN A 86 13.08 8.24 -1.12
CA GLN A 86 14.41 7.68 -0.98
C GLN A 86 14.71 7.23 0.45
N VAL A 87 14.36 8.03 1.45
CA VAL A 87 14.58 7.71 2.86
C VAL A 87 13.77 6.47 3.24
N LEU A 88 12.47 6.46 2.94
CA LEU A 88 11.61 5.32 3.29
C LEU A 88 12.01 4.03 2.57
N SER A 89 12.49 4.14 1.33
CA SER A 89 12.98 2.97 0.57
C SER A 89 14.24 2.33 1.17
N ARG A 90 15.01 3.06 1.96
CA ARG A 90 16.22 2.52 2.62
C ARG A 90 15.89 1.73 3.89
N TYR A 91 14.77 2.04 4.53
CA TYR A 91 14.35 1.43 5.78
C TYR A 91 13.25 0.39 5.63
N ASN A 92 12.50 0.45 4.54
CA ASN A 92 11.31 -0.38 4.35
C ASN A 92 11.36 -1.15 3.02
N ASP A 93 10.67 -2.28 2.98
CA ASP A 93 10.58 -3.14 1.79
C ASP A 93 9.47 -2.72 0.83
N MET A 94 8.49 -1.95 1.32
CA MET A 94 7.35 -1.45 0.55
C MET A 94 6.86 -0.12 1.11
N ILE A 95 6.21 0.67 0.27
CA ILE A 95 5.53 1.91 0.67
C ILE A 95 4.07 1.82 0.22
N MET A 96 3.12 2.10 1.11
CA MET A 96 1.74 2.42 0.76
C MET A 96 1.49 3.90 1.02
N ALA A 97 0.84 4.58 0.09
CA ALA A 97 0.53 5.99 0.29
C ALA A 97 -0.94 6.30 0.01
N ARG A 98 -1.53 7.13 0.87
CA ARG A 98 -2.86 7.72 0.72
C ARG A 98 -2.70 9.23 0.70
N LEU A 99 -2.72 9.81 -0.50
CA LEU A 99 -2.39 11.21 -0.76
C LEU A 99 -3.62 11.96 -1.27
N PHE A 100 -3.53 13.29 -1.36
CA PHE A 100 -4.51 14.11 -2.05
C PHE A 100 -4.21 14.11 -3.55
N ASP A 101 -3.09 14.67 -3.95
CA ASP A 101 -2.70 14.87 -5.34
C ASP A 101 -2.11 13.58 -5.94
N HIS A 102 -2.64 13.17 -7.10
CA HIS A 102 -2.13 12.01 -7.83
C HIS A 102 -0.72 12.24 -8.39
N ALA A 103 -0.35 13.47 -8.73
CA ALA A 103 1.00 13.80 -9.18
C ALA A 103 2.04 13.47 -8.08
N HIS A 104 1.71 13.70 -6.82
CA HIS A 104 2.56 13.32 -5.69
C HIS A 104 2.74 11.79 -5.57
N MET A 105 1.70 11.02 -5.90
CA MET A 105 1.79 9.55 -5.93
C MET A 105 2.73 9.08 -7.04
N LEU A 106 2.65 9.69 -8.21
CA LEU A 106 3.54 9.36 -9.34
C LEU A 106 4.98 9.74 -9.04
N GLU A 107 5.21 10.90 -8.43
CA GLU A 107 6.55 11.35 -8.00
C GLU A 107 7.13 10.41 -6.94
N LEU A 108 6.34 10.02 -5.93
CA LEU A 108 6.74 9.05 -4.91
C LEU A 108 7.18 7.73 -5.56
N ALA A 109 6.37 7.20 -6.48
CA ALA A 109 6.67 5.95 -7.19
C ALA A 109 7.91 6.06 -8.09
N LYS A 110 8.16 7.23 -8.69
CA LYS A 110 9.33 7.48 -9.53
C LYS A 110 10.64 7.45 -8.74
N HIS A 111 10.64 7.95 -7.51
CA HIS A 111 11.86 8.10 -6.70
C HIS A 111 12.04 6.97 -5.67
N ALA A 112 11.02 6.17 -5.39
CA ALA A 112 11.13 5.00 -4.55
C ALA A 112 11.93 3.89 -5.27
N THR A 113 12.74 3.15 -4.51
CA THR A 113 13.47 1.96 -4.98
C THR A 113 12.80 0.66 -4.53
N VAL A 114 11.66 0.77 -3.84
CA VAL A 114 10.81 -0.34 -3.40
C VAL A 114 9.41 -0.19 -4.00
N PRO A 115 8.59 -1.25 -4.05
CA PRO A 115 7.22 -1.17 -4.56
C PRO A 115 6.38 -0.13 -3.82
N VAL A 116 5.59 0.65 -4.59
CA VAL A 116 4.67 1.65 -4.05
C VAL A 116 3.23 1.23 -4.36
N ILE A 117 2.40 1.20 -3.32
CA ILE A 117 0.98 0.87 -3.39
C ILE A 117 0.16 2.16 -3.31
N ASN A 118 -0.67 2.40 -4.32
CA ASN A 118 -1.65 3.50 -4.29
C ASN A 118 -2.83 3.13 -3.39
N GLY A 119 -2.84 3.65 -2.16
CA GLY A 119 -3.91 3.47 -1.18
C GLY A 119 -5.10 4.42 -1.34
N LEU A 120 -4.97 5.47 -2.11
CA LEU A 120 -5.97 6.42 -2.62
C LEU A 120 -5.28 7.72 -3.05
N THR A 121 -5.77 8.33 -4.10
CA THR A 121 -5.56 9.75 -4.43
C THR A 121 -6.91 10.40 -4.77
N ASP A 122 -6.91 11.69 -5.08
CA ASP A 122 -8.09 12.40 -5.61
C ASP A 122 -8.53 11.87 -6.99
N PHE A 123 -7.63 11.21 -7.72
CA PHE A 123 -7.89 10.66 -9.05
C PHE A 123 -8.45 9.24 -9.02
N ASN A 124 -7.90 8.32 -8.17
CA ASN A 124 -8.32 6.93 -8.16
C ASN A 124 -8.01 6.17 -6.85
N HIS A 125 -8.61 4.98 -6.73
CA HIS A 125 -8.40 4.05 -5.62
C HIS A 125 -8.33 2.60 -6.14
N PRO A 126 -7.21 2.15 -6.75
CA PRO A 126 -7.13 0.83 -7.37
C PRO A 126 -7.37 -0.32 -6.40
N CYS A 127 -6.91 -0.20 -5.14
CA CYS A 127 -7.17 -1.22 -4.12
C CYS A 127 -8.67 -1.39 -3.81
N GLN A 128 -9.47 -0.30 -3.84
CA GLN A 128 -10.91 -0.37 -3.63
C GLN A 128 -11.59 -1.05 -4.83
N ILE A 129 -11.19 -0.70 -6.05
CA ILE A 129 -11.72 -1.33 -7.27
C ILE A 129 -11.50 -2.85 -7.23
N MET A 130 -10.29 -3.31 -6.88
CA MET A 130 -9.99 -4.73 -6.72
C MET A 130 -10.83 -5.39 -5.63
N ALA A 131 -11.07 -4.70 -4.50
CA ALA A 131 -11.90 -5.20 -3.41
C ALA A 131 -13.37 -5.33 -3.83
N ASP A 132 -13.91 -4.35 -4.58
CA ASP A 132 -15.29 -4.36 -5.07
C ASP A 132 -15.52 -5.50 -6.07
N ILE A 133 -14.56 -5.77 -6.95
CA ILE A 133 -14.62 -6.91 -7.88
C ILE A 133 -14.55 -8.27 -7.14
N LEU A 134 -13.82 -8.32 -6.02
CA LEU A 134 -13.66 -9.53 -5.21
C LEU A 134 -14.91 -9.89 -4.40
N THR A 135 -15.74 -8.91 -4.10
CA THR A 135 -16.94 -9.06 -3.25
C THR A 135 -18.15 -9.50 -4.04
#